data_8a1db4ddeed2cd9ef17416c3760f728d
#
_entry.id   8a1db4ddeed2cd9ef17416c3760f728d
#
_cell.length_a   1.000
_cell.length_b   1.000
_cell.length_c   1.000
_cell.angle_alpha   90.00
_cell.angle_beta   90.00
_cell.angle_gamma   90.00
#
_symmetry.space_group_name_H-M   'P 1'
#
loop_
_entity.id
_entity.type
_entity.pdbx_description
1 polymer ?
#
loop_
_entity_poly.entity_id
_entity_poly.type
_entity_poly.pdbx_seq_one_letter_code
_entity_poly.pdbx_strand_id
1 'polypeptide(L)'
;TTNEEFARKVLPFIKDDYFQSITDRIIFKKIHSYFEEYRTVPSKDTLYIELENDDSIGESDWTATVTALNTLQSESDSPNIDWLVDKTEAFCQEKAVYNAIMESIHIIDGKSKTKTKQAIPEILSDALGVSFDNHIGHDFLDDYESRYDFYHRKEERIPFDIDYLNKITKGGLPRKSLNIILAGTG
;
A
#
# COMPACT_ATOMS: atom_id res chain seq x y z
N THR A 1 14.64 3.01 12.35
CA THR A 1 13.62 3.94 12.88
C THR A 1 13.29 3.57 14.31
N THR A 2 13.49 4.50 15.23
CA THR A 2 13.11 4.35 16.65
C THR A 2 11.65 4.74 16.89
N ASN A 3 10.90 5.10 15.84
CA ASN A 3 9.53 5.56 15.95
C ASN A 3 8.57 4.41 15.65
N GLU A 4 7.88 3.91 16.68
CA GLU A 4 6.93 2.80 16.57
C GLU A 4 5.69 3.15 15.73
N GLU A 5 5.21 4.40 15.79
CA GLU A 5 4.05 4.83 15.01
C GLU A 5 4.35 4.79 13.51
N PHE A 6 5.51 5.30 13.11
CA PHE A 6 5.99 5.20 11.73
C PHE A 6 6.14 3.73 11.30
N ALA A 7 6.77 2.90 12.13
CA ALA A 7 6.97 1.49 11.83
C ALA A 7 5.64 0.76 11.60
N ARG A 8 4.63 0.99 12.44
CA ARG A 8 3.29 0.40 12.29
C ARG A 8 2.59 0.81 10.99
N LYS A 9 2.78 2.06 10.55
CA LYS A 9 2.17 2.57 9.31
C LYS A 9 2.86 2.03 8.06
N VAL A 10 4.15 1.75 8.11
CA VAL A 10 4.99 1.57 6.92
C VAL A 10 5.46 0.12 6.72
N LEU A 11 5.85 -0.60 7.79
CA LEU A 11 6.42 -1.95 7.68
C LEU A 11 5.54 -2.96 6.93
N PRO A 12 4.19 -2.94 7.03
CA PRO A 12 3.35 -3.88 6.30
C PRO A 12 3.43 -3.75 4.77
N PHE A 13 3.90 -2.62 4.26
CA PHE A 13 3.92 -2.30 2.82
C PHE A 13 5.31 -2.41 2.21
N ILE A 14 6.37 -2.39 3.01
CA ILE A 14 7.74 -2.52 2.52
C ILE A 14 8.03 -4.01 2.30
N LYS A 15 8.62 -4.31 1.13
CA LYS A 15 9.09 -5.65 0.80
C LYS A 15 10.62 -5.67 0.82
N ASP A 16 11.18 -6.83 1.12
CA ASP A 16 12.64 -7.02 1.16
C ASP A 16 13.30 -6.86 -0.21
N ASP A 17 12.58 -7.14 -1.30
CA ASP A 17 13.04 -7.00 -2.68
C ASP A 17 13.13 -5.53 -3.17
N TYR A 18 12.61 -4.57 -2.38
CA TYR A 18 12.79 -3.14 -2.65
C TYR A 18 14.21 -2.66 -2.36
N PHE A 19 14.97 -3.41 -1.56
CA PHE A 19 16.34 -3.09 -1.22
C PHE A 19 17.33 -3.77 -2.19
N GLN A 20 18.18 -2.98 -2.84
CA GLN A 20 19.18 -3.49 -3.78
C GLN A 20 20.41 -4.07 -3.07
N SER A 21 20.79 -3.47 -1.95
CA SER A 21 21.91 -3.93 -1.12
C SER A 21 21.51 -5.18 -0.33
N ILE A 22 22.34 -6.20 -0.35
CA ILE A 22 22.17 -7.41 0.47
C ILE A 22 22.15 -7.04 1.96
N THR A 23 23.02 -6.13 2.37
CA THR A 23 23.13 -5.63 3.73
C THR A 23 21.82 -4.99 4.22
N ASP A 24 21.26 -4.08 3.41
CA ASP A 24 20.01 -3.40 3.78
C ASP A 24 18.83 -4.39 3.82
N ARG A 25 18.83 -5.36 2.92
CA ARG A 25 17.83 -6.43 2.88
C ARG A 25 17.89 -7.30 4.13
N ILE A 26 19.08 -7.66 4.59
CA ILE A 26 19.28 -8.44 5.82
C ILE A 26 18.77 -7.65 7.03
N ILE A 27 19.17 -6.38 7.16
CA ILE A 27 18.73 -5.51 8.25
C ILE A 27 17.21 -5.38 8.24
N PHE A 28 16.62 -5.11 7.07
CA PHE A 28 15.18 -4.97 6.95
C PHE A 28 14.45 -6.26 7.34
N LYS A 29 14.88 -7.42 6.87
CA LYS A 29 14.28 -8.71 7.23
C LYS A 29 14.27 -8.94 8.74
N LYS A 30 15.37 -8.62 9.42
CA LYS A 30 15.45 -8.76 10.88
C LYS A 30 14.49 -7.81 11.60
N ILE A 31 14.43 -6.54 11.15
CA ILE A 31 13.48 -5.57 11.71
C ILE A 31 12.03 -6.03 11.50
N HIS A 32 11.70 -6.48 10.29
CA HIS A 32 10.36 -6.92 9.94
C HIS A 32 9.94 -8.16 10.74
N SER A 33 10.80 -9.18 10.81
CA SER A 33 10.55 -10.40 11.57
C SER A 33 10.33 -10.12 13.05
N TYR A 34 11.20 -9.30 13.63
CA TYR A 34 11.08 -8.88 15.05
C TYR A 34 9.78 -8.11 15.29
N PHE A 35 9.43 -7.19 14.41
CA PHE A 35 8.21 -6.42 14.53
C PHE A 35 6.96 -7.29 14.40
N GLU A 36 6.96 -8.29 13.54
CA GLU A 36 5.85 -9.24 13.43
C GLU A 36 5.63 -10.04 14.70
N GLU A 37 6.72 -10.47 15.34
CA GLU A 37 6.67 -11.29 16.55
C GLU A 37 6.33 -10.47 17.81
N TYR A 38 7.01 -9.33 18.01
CA TYR A 38 6.93 -8.56 19.25
C TYR A 38 6.08 -7.29 19.15
N ARG A 39 5.66 -6.88 17.95
CA ARG A 39 4.90 -5.65 17.68
C ARG A 39 5.57 -4.35 18.14
N THR A 40 6.88 -4.40 18.34
CA THR A 40 7.75 -3.27 18.71
C THR A 40 8.95 -3.20 17.78
N VAL A 41 9.57 -2.03 17.70
CA VAL A 41 10.78 -1.85 16.88
C VAL A 41 11.99 -2.33 17.67
N PRO A 42 12.86 -3.20 17.10
CA PRO A 42 14.06 -3.66 17.78
C PRO A 42 15.06 -2.52 18.04
N SER A 43 15.74 -2.57 19.17
CA SER A 43 16.89 -1.72 19.44
C SER A 43 18.08 -2.14 18.57
N LYS A 44 19.10 -1.28 18.47
CA LYS A 44 20.34 -1.60 17.75
C LYS A 44 21.03 -2.84 18.35
N ASP A 45 21.04 -2.95 19.68
CA ASP A 45 21.63 -4.09 20.39
C ASP A 45 20.86 -5.38 20.13
N THR A 46 19.52 -5.28 20.10
CA THR A 46 18.66 -6.42 19.74
C THR A 46 18.93 -6.90 18.31
N LEU A 47 19.04 -5.97 17.36
CA LEU A 47 19.37 -6.33 15.98
C LEU A 47 20.76 -7.00 15.86
N TYR A 48 21.72 -6.55 16.66
CA TYR A 48 23.05 -7.17 16.69
C TYR A 48 22.96 -8.63 17.17
N ILE A 49 22.23 -8.90 18.25
CA ILE A 49 22.01 -10.25 18.77
C ILE A 49 21.29 -11.14 17.75
N GLU A 50 20.26 -10.60 17.09
CA GLU A 50 19.51 -11.32 16.05
C GLU A 50 20.36 -11.65 14.81
N LEU A 51 21.33 -10.80 14.49
CA LEU A 51 22.28 -11.05 13.41
C LEU A 51 23.33 -12.09 13.81
N GLU A 52 23.81 -12.06 15.06
CA GLU A 52 24.80 -13.01 15.57
C GLU A 52 24.26 -14.44 15.64
N ASN A 53 22.97 -14.60 15.93
CA ASN A 53 22.30 -15.90 16.02
C ASN A 53 21.84 -16.48 14.67
N ASP A 54 22.12 -15.80 13.55
CA ASP A 54 21.65 -16.24 12.22
C ASP A 54 22.79 -16.91 11.43
N ASP A 55 22.88 -18.23 11.54
CA ASP A 55 23.85 -19.06 10.82
C ASP A 55 23.71 -19.02 9.28
N SER A 56 22.62 -18.44 8.76
CA SER A 56 22.37 -18.34 7.32
C SER A 56 23.15 -17.20 6.65
N ILE A 57 23.70 -16.27 7.44
CA ILE A 57 24.42 -15.09 6.97
C ILE A 57 25.91 -15.42 6.82
N GLY A 58 26.45 -15.27 5.61
CA GLY A 58 27.87 -15.47 5.35
C GLY A 58 28.74 -14.45 6.10
N GLU A 59 29.97 -14.82 6.44
CA GLU A 59 30.90 -13.99 7.24
C GLU A 59 31.15 -12.60 6.63
N SER A 60 31.23 -12.52 5.29
CA SER A 60 31.40 -11.25 4.57
C SER A 60 30.17 -10.34 4.71
N ASP A 61 28.96 -10.92 4.58
CA ASP A 61 27.70 -10.19 4.66
C ASP A 61 27.40 -9.78 6.11
N TRP A 62 27.75 -10.63 7.07
CA TRP A 62 27.69 -10.32 8.48
C TRP A 62 28.55 -9.10 8.83
N THR A 63 29.84 -9.11 8.42
CA THR A 63 30.76 -7.99 8.67
C THR A 63 30.27 -6.68 8.05
N ALA A 64 29.78 -6.74 6.80
CA ALA A 64 29.22 -5.58 6.11
C ALA A 64 27.95 -5.06 6.80
N THR A 65 27.08 -5.97 7.26
CA THR A 65 25.82 -5.62 7.93
C THR A 65 26.06 -4.99 9.30
N VAL A 66 26.99 -5.52 10.08
CA VAL A 66 27.38 -4.94 11.37
C VAL A 66 28.02 -3.56 11.18
N THR A 67 28.85 -3.39 10.15
CA THR A 67 29.45 -2.09 9.83
C THR A 67 28.37 -1.07 9.47
N ALA A 68 27.41 -1.44 8.62
CA ALA A 68 26.29 -0.59 8.26
C ALA A 68 25.44 -0.25 9.48
N LEU A 69 25.11 -1.23 10.33
CA LEU A 69 24.37 -1.01 11.57
C LEU A 69 25.08 -0.04 12.51
N ASN A 70 26.42 -0.09 12.57
CA ASN A 70 27.22 0.82 13.38
C ASN A 70 27.25 2.25 12.84
N THR A 71 27.10 2.44 11.54
CA THR A 71 27.00 3.79 10.92
C THR A 71 25.62 4.43 11.10
N LEU A 72 24.60 3.64 11.40
CA LEU A 72 23.25 4.17 11.70
C LEU A 72 23.33 4.95 13.02
N GLN A 73 23.21 6.27 12.92
CA GLN A 73 23.08 7.15 14.07
C GLN A 73 21.60 7.24 14.46
N SER A 74 21.34 7.20 15.77
CA SER A 74 20.02 7.57 16.28
C SER A 74 19.93 9.10 16.22
N GLU A 75 19.34 9.64 15.17
CA GLU A 75 19.05 11.06 15.09
C GLU A 75 18.00 11.40 16.13
N SER A 76 18.31 12.41 16.97
CA SER A 76 17.42 12.88 18.04
C SER A 76 16.29 13.79 17.51
N ASP A 77 16.44 14.33 16.30
CA ASP A 77 15.38 15.09 15.64
C ASP A 77 14.52 14.16 14.80
N SER A 78 13.35 13.83 15.31
CA SER A 78 12.35 13.07 14.54
C SER A 78 11.77 13.98 13.47
N PRO A 79 12.03 13.71 12.17
CA PRO A 79 11.33 14.39 11.10
C PRO A 79 9.82 14.14 11.22
N ASN A 80 9.02 15.02 10.61
CA ASN A 80 7.57 14.87 10.57
C ASN A 80 7.20 13.46 10.07
N ILE A 81 6.42 12.73 10.86
CA ILE A 81 6.03 11.34 10.58
C ILE A 81 5.27 11.27 9.26
N ASP A 82 4.34 12.18 9.00
CA ASP A 82 3.55 12.16 7.78
C ASP A 82 4.43 12.35 6.54
N TRP A 83 5.40 13.26 6.61
CA TRP A 83 6.38 13.44 5.54
C TRP A 83 7.23 12.18 5.32
N LEU A 84 7.62 11.48 6.38
CA LEU A 84 8.35 10.22 6.27
C LEU A 84 7.51 9.12 5.63
N VAL A 85 6.22 9.02 6.02
CA VAL A 85 5.28 8.06 5.43
C VAL A 85 5.13 8.31 3.94
N ASP A 86 4.87 9.57 3.53
CA ASP A 86 4.74 9.95 2.11
C ASP A 86 6.00 9.61 1.31
N LYS A 87 7.19 9.91 1.87
CA LYS A 87 8.46 9.60 1.20
C LYS A 87 8.72 8.10 1.10
N THR A 88 8.33 7.35 2.10
CA THR A 88 8.48 5.89 2.08
C THR A 88 7.48 5.25 1.12
N GLU A 89 6.26 5.76 1.04
CA GLU A 89 5.28 5.33 0.04
C GLU A 89 5.80 5.55 -1.38
N ALA A 90 6.29 6.76 -1.68
CA ALA A 90 6.89 7.07 -2.98
C ALA A 90 8.08 6.15 -3.31
N PHE A 91 8.93 5.84 -2.33
CA PHE A 91 10.01 4.87 -2.50
C PHE A 91 9.48 3.46 -2.82
N CYS A 92 8.46 2.99 -2.09
CA CYS A 92 7.87 1.67 -2.33
C CYS A 92 7.23 1.57 -3.72
N GLN A 93 6.52 2.62 -4.15
CA GLN A 93 5.92 2.71 -5.49
C GLN A 93 7.00 2.66 -6.58
N GLU A 94 8.06 3.46 -6.46
CA GLU A 94 9.16 3.46 -7.42
C GLU A 94 9.82 2.07 -7.52
N LYS A 95 10.09 1.44 -6.38
CA LYS A 95 10.74 0.11 -6.34
C LYS A 95 9.82 -1.00 -6.84
N ALA A 96 8.53 -0.95 -6.53
CA ALA A 96 7.55 -1.89 -7.05
C ALA A 96 7.49 -1.85 -8.57
N VAL A 97 7.39 -0.65 -9.16
CA VAL A 97 7.37 -0.46 -10.63
C VAL A 97 8.69 -0.92 -11.25
N TYR A 98 9.82 -0.57 -10.66
CA TYR A 98 11.14 -1.02 -11.13
C TYR A 98 11.23 -2.55 -11.17
N ASN A 99 10.86 -3.22 -10.07
CA ASN A 99 10.91 -4.68 -9.97
C ASN A 99 9.94 -5.33 -10.98
N ALA A 100 8.73 -4.78 -11.15
CA ALA A 100 7.76 -5.25 -12.12
C ALA A 100 8.26 -5.16 -13.57
N ILE A 101 8.95 -4.08 -13.91
CA ILE A 101 9.57 -3.91 -15.24
C ILE A 101 10.69 -4.93 -15.41
N MET A 102 11.56 -5.10 -14.44
CA MET A 102 12.65 -6.08 -14.50
C MET A 102 12.13 -7.50 -14.62
N GLU A 103 11.09 -7.86 -13.86
CA GLU A 103 10.42 -9.16 -13.98
C GLU A 103 9.79 -9.35 -15.36
N SER A 104 9.14 -8.33 -15.89
CA SER A 104 8.56 -8.34 -17.23
C SER A 104 9.61 -8.61 -18.32
N ILE A 105 10.79 -7.98 -18.20
CA ILE A 105 11.92 -8.22 -19.10
C ILE A 105 12.39 -9.68 -18.99
N HIS A 106 12.54 -10.22 -17.78
CA HIS A 106 12.90 -11.62 -17.58
C HIS A 106 11.90 -12.60 -18.20
N ILE A 107 10.59 -12.27 -18.16
CA ILE A 107 9.53 -13.07 -18.80
C ILE A 107 9.65 -13.00 -20.33
N ILE A 108 9.90 -11.81 -20.89
CA ILE A 108 10.05 -11.60 -22.34
C ILE A 108 11.27 -12.35 -22.86
N ASP A 109 12.39 -12.33 -22.12
CA ASP A 109 13.64 -13.04 -22.43
C ASP A 109 13.53 -14.56 -22.28
N GLY A 110 12.39 -15.08 -21.80
CA GLY A 110 12.19 -16.52 -21.59
C GLY A 110 12.99 -17.10 -20.40
N LYS A 111 13.46 -16.24 -19.50
CA LYS A 111 14.21 -16.65 -18.31
C LYS A 111 13.30 -17.05 -17.14
N SER A 112 12.03 -16.65 -17.19
CA SER A 112 11.02 -17.04 -16.19
C SER A 112 10.53 -18.46 -16.46
N LYS A 113 10.59 -19.31 -15.44
CA LYS A 113 10.09 -20.71 -15.52
C LYS A 113 8.60 -20.84 -15.15
N THR A 114 8.06 -19.83 -14.48
CA THR A 114 6.73 -19.92 -13.83
C THR A 114 5.70 -18.98 -14.44
N LYS A 115 6.11 -17.84 -14.99
CA LYS A 115 5.21 -16.81 -15.50
C LYS A 115 5.32 -16.68 -17.01
N THR A 116 4.17 -16.47 -17.67
CA THR A 116 4.06 -16.27 -19.11
C THR A 116 3.85 -14.81 -19.44
N LYS A 117 4.00 -14.42 -20.72
CA LYS A 117 3.82 -13.03 -21.19
C LYS A 117 2.43 -12.45 -20.87
N GLN A 118 1.42 -13.31 -20.70
CA GLN A 118 0.07 -12.89 -20.32
C GLN A 118 -0.02 -12.36 -18.86
N ALA A 119 0.93 -12.70 -18.00
CA ALA A 119 0.97 -12.21 -16.63
C ALA A 119 1.54 -10.78 -16.51
N ILE A 120 2.19 -10.25 -17.55
CA ILE A 120 2.84 -8.94 -17.50
C ILE A 120 1.87 -7.79 -17.16
N PRO A 121 0.65 -7.70 -17.76
CA PRO A 121 -0.28 -6.64 -17.41
C PRO A 121 -0.69 -6.66 -15.93
N GLU A 122 -0.89 -7.84 -15.36
CA GLU A 122 -1.23 -8.01 -13.93
C GLU A 122 -0.06 -7.57 -13.03
N ILE A 123 1.16 -8.02 -13.33
CA ILE A 123 2.37 -7.64 -12.60
C ILE A 123 2.56 -6.11 -12.57
N LEU A 124 2.35 -5.43 -13.71
CA LEU A 124 2.47 -3.99 -13.79
C LEU A 124 1.30 -3.27 -13.09
N SER A 125 0.09 -3.81 -13.19
CA SER A 125 -1.09 -3.27 -12.51
C SER A 125 -0.92 -3.32 -10.99
N ASP A 126 -0.46 -4.45 -10.47
CA ASP A 126 -0.21 -4.63 -9.03
C ASP A 126 0.87 -3.66 -8.52
N ALA A 127 1.93 -3.47 -9.30
CA ALA A 127 2.99 -2.54 -8.95
C ALA A 127 2.53 -1.07 -8.93
N LEU A 128 1.64 -0.70 -9.84
CA LEU A 128 1.04 0.64 -9.89
C LEU A 128 -0.01 0.86 -8.77
N GLY A 129 -0.57 -0.22 -8.24
CA GLY A 129 -1.55 -0.20 -7.16
C GLY A 129 -0.95 -0.12 -5.76
N VAL A 130 0.38 -0.06 -5.62
CA VAL A 130 1.02 0.06 -4.30
C VAL A 130 0.68 1.40 -3.66
N SER A 131 -0.03 1.36 -2.53
CA SER A 131 -0.40 2.52 -1.73
C SER A 131 -0.42 2.15 -0.25
N PHE A 132 -0.04 3.10 0.60
CA PHE A 132 -0.14 2.98 2.06
C PHE A 132 -1.53 3.36 2.57
N ASP A 133 -2.41 3.80 1.66
CA ASP A 133 -3.77 4.11 2.01
C ASP A 133 -4.56 2.81 2.26
N ASN A 134 -4.82 2.53 3.52
CA ASN A 134 -5.66 1.42 3.96
C ASN A 134 -7.16 1.73 3.83
N HIS A 135 -7.52 2.91 3.32
CA HIS A 135 -8.90 3.31 3.13
C HIS A 135 -9.55 2.56 1.95
N ILE A 136 -9.66 1.25 2.08
CA ILE A 136 -10.50 0.45 1.19
C ILE A 136 -11.94 0.59 1.65
N GLY A 137 -12.62 1.62 1.15
CA GLY A 137 -14.01 1.89 1.48
C GLY A 137 -14.19 3.04 2.49
N HIS A 138 -15.42 3.20 2.97
CA HIS A 138 -15.74 4.18 4.00
C HIS A 138 -15.59 3.58 5.39
N ASP A 139 -14.79 4.19 6.25
CA ASP A 139 -14.81 3.85 7.66
C ASP A 139 -16.16 4.24 8.26
N PHE A 140 -16.84 3.27 8.88
CA PHE A 140 -18.20 3.50 9.38
C PHE A 140 -18.23 4.48 10.56
N LEU A 141 -17.18 4.56 11.34
CA LEU A 141 -17.12 5.41 12.52
C LEU A 141 -16.48 6.77 12.21
N ASP A 142 -15.37 6.77 11.46
CA ASP A 142 -14.60 8.00 11.21
C ASP A 142 -15.22 8.86 10.09
N ASP A 143 -15.84 8.23 9.07
CA ASP A 143 -16.44 8.94 7.93
C ASP A 143 -17.93 9.29 8.12
N TYR A 144 -18.41 9.42 9.35
CA TYR A 144 -19.85 9.64 9.59
C TYR A 144 -20.35 10.97 9.03
N GLU A 145 -19.55 12.03 9.06
CA GLU A 145 -19.90 13.35 8.52
C GLU A 145 -20.04 13.32 6.99
N SER A 146 -19.07 12.72 6.31
CA SER A 146 -19.11 12.61 4.85
C SER A 146 -20.27 11.74 4.36
N ARG A 147 -20.64 10.70 5.12
CA ARG A 147 -21.84 9.90 4.85
C ARG A 147 -23.12 10.69 5.10
N TYR A 148 -23.18 11.44 6.20
CA TYR A 148 -24.34 12.28 6.49
C TYR A 148 -24.58 13.24 5.34
N ASP A 149 -23.55 13.95 4.87
CA ASP A 149 -23.62 14.87 3.74
C ASP A 149 -24.02 14.14 2.44
N PHE A 150 -23.47 12.96 2.19
CA PHE A 150 -23.83 12.15 1.03
C PHE A 150 -25.31 11.78 1.02
N TYR A 151 -25.86 11.31 2.14
CA TYR A 151 -27.28 10.94 2.24
C TYR A 151 -28.25 12.13 2.25
N HIS A 152 -27.81 13.31 2.67
CA HIS A 152 -28.62 14.52 2.71
C HIS A 152 -28.39 15.43 1.49
N ARG A 153 -27.46 15.05 0.61
CA ARG A 153 -27.24 15.78 -0.65
C ARG A 153 -28.45 15.69 -1.55
N LYS A 154 -28.99 16.83 -1.99
CA LYS A 154 -30.06 16.85 -2.98
C LYS A 154 -29.54 16.28 -4.29
N GLU A 155 -30.08 15.11 -4.67
CA GLU A 155 -29.77 14.50 -5.97
C GLU A 155 -30.32 15.38 -7.10
N GLU A 156 -29.49 15.67 -8.09
CA GLU A 156 -29.96 16.25 -9.33
C GLU A 156 -30.80 15.21 -10.09
N ARG A 157 -32.05 15.57 -10.36
CA ARG A 157 -32.99 14.71 -11.08
C ARG A 157 -33.26 15.29 -12.47
N ILE A 158 -33.50 14.41 -13.43
CA ILE A 158 -33.89 14.75 -14.78
C ILE A 158 -35.42 14.73 -14.78
N PRO A 159 -36.11 15.87 -14.93
CA PRO A 159 -37.58 15.91 -14.91
C PRO A 159 -38.17 15.24 -16.16
N PHE A 160 -39.34 14.68 -16.03
CA PHE A 160 -40.19 14.27 -17.15
C PHE A 160 -40.92 15.48 -17.72
N ASP A 161 -41.35 15.38 -18.97
CA ASP A 161 -42.23 16.36 -19.57
C ASP A 161 -43.72 16.25 -19.06
N ILE A 162 -43.98 15.37 -18.12
CA ILE A 162 -45.28 15.11 -17.54
C ILE A 162 -45.25 15.46 -16.04
N ASP A 163 -45.96 16.52 -15.64
CA ASP A 163 -45.97 17.01 -14.26
C ASP A 163 -46.42 15.95 -13.24
N TYR A 164 -47.35 15.11 -13.62
CA TYR A 164 -47.83 14.04 -12.72
C TYR A 164 -46.73 13.03 -12.40
N LEU A 165 -45.89 12.65 -13.36
CA LEU A 165 -44.74 11.77 -13.13
C LEU A 165 -43.68 12.45 -12.29
N ASN A 166 -43.44 13.73 -12.49
CA ASN A 166 -42.52 14.51 -11.64
C ASN A 166 -42.99 14.56 -10.19
N LYS A 167 -44.28 14.67 -9.97
CA LYS A 167 -44.83 14.66 -8.62
C LYS A 167 -44.64 13.31 -7.93
N ILE A 168 -44.90 12.20 -8.61
CA ILE A 168 -44.77 10.85 -8.07
C ILE A 168 -43.29 10.53 -7.80
N THR A 169 -42.39 10.87 -8.71
CA THR A 169 -40.96 10.61 -8.63
C THR A 169 -40.18 11.65 -7.82
N LYS A 170 -40.86 12.63 -7.22
CA LYS A 170 -40.24 13.73 -6.47
C LYS A 170 -39.18 14.51 -7.28
N GLY A 171 -39.53 14.83 -8.51
CA GLY A 171 -38.71 15.69 -9.37
C GLY A 171 -38.05 15.03 -10.57
N GLY A 172 -38.35 13.77 -10.86
CA GLY A 172 -37.81 13.09 -12.04
C GLY A 172 -36.94 11.87 -11.74
N LEU A 173 -36.10 11.49 -12.71
CA LEU A 173 -35.19 10.36 -12.60
C LEU A 173 -33.85 10.78 -12.01
N PRO A 174 -33.28 10.02 -11.05
CA PRO A 174 -31.93 10.28 -10.57
C PRO A 174 -30.90 10.00 -11.67
N ARG A 175 -29.84 10.79 -11.73
CA ARG A 175 -28.73 10.55 -12.66
C ARG A 175 -28.02 9.24 -12.34
N LYS A 176 -27.47 8.59 -13.35
CA LYS A 176 -26.71 7.32 -13.21
C LYS A 176 -27.52 6.16 -12.62
N SER A 177 -28.84 6.15 -12.84
CA SER A 177 -29.73 5.06 -12.43
C SER A 177 -30.32 4.33 -13.63
N LEU A 178 -30.54 3.02 -13.49
CA LEU A 178 -31.31 2.23 -14.46
C LEU A 178 -32.80 2.34 -14.10
N ASN A 179 -33.59 2.86 -15.03
CA ASN A 179 -35.02 2.98 -14.84
C ASN A 179 -35.76 2.11 -15.86
N ILE A 180 -36.64 1.23 -15.38
CA ILE A 180 -37.44 0.33 -16.24
C ILE A 180 -38.87 0.72 -16.10
N ILE A 181 -39.52 1.03 -17.23
CA ILE A 181 -40.97 1.35 -17.30
C ILE A 181 -41.67 0.15 -17.90
N LEU A 182 -42.62 -0.39 -17.15
CA LEU A 182 -43.52 -1.46 -17.61
C LEU A 182 -44.89 -0.84 -17.92
N ALA A 183 -45.32 -0.98 -19.14
CA ALA A 183 -46.65 -0.55 -19.55
C ALA A 183 -47.37 -1.70 -20.29
N GLY A 184 -48.65 -1.86 -20.04
CA GLY A 184 -49.47 -2.78 -20.80
C GLY A 184 -49.78 -2.20 -22.19
N THR A 185 -49.99 -3.09 -23.16
CA THR A 185 -50.60 -2.72 -24.45
C THR A 185 -52.05 -2.33 -24.22
N GLY A 186 -52.34 -1.05 -24.40
CA GLY A 186 -53.71 -0.54 -24.32
C GLY A 186 -54.64 -1.10 -25.39
#